data_2b0f5d7208d0feb56c3f2b120fbf90ea
#
_entry.id   2b0f5d7208d0feb56c3f2b120fbf90ea
#
_cell.length_a   1.000
_cell.length_b   1.000
_cell.length_c   1.000
_cell.angle_alpha   90.00
_cell.angle_beta   90.00
_cell.angle_gamma   90.00
#
_symmetry.space_group_name_H-M   'P 1'
#
loop_
_entity.id
_entity.type
_entity.pdbx_description
1 polymer ?
#
loop_
_entity_poly.entity_id
_entity_poly.type
_entity_poly.pdbx_seq_one_letter_code
_entity_poly.pdbx_strand_id
1 'polypeptide(L)'
;MDLFALLRAGVRSGDTPDIGGSTDDRWRELYTAASSQGVSALVWDGIRRLPPESQPSRELRLRWAYNVERIERRYGQQRRRAAELAAAYAEAGIRTVVLKGLAVSRLYPVPEHRPCGDLDCFLCGDYERGNRVAEQVGAEVKRDFYKHSHIVFRGLTVENHRFCTAVRGSRRAKRFERHLQRLLAEGPL
;
A
#
# COMPACT_ATOMS: atom_id res chain seq x y z
N MET A 1 -13.10 -16.23 17.88
CA MET A 1 -11.99 -15.27 18.01
C MET A 1 -12.23 -14.11 17.05
N ASP A 2 -12.05 -12.89 17.48
CA ASP A 2 -12.41 -11.71 16.70
C ASP A 2 -11.19 -11.15 15.95
N LEU A 3 -11.13 -11.43 14.64
CA LEU A 3 -10.13 -10.87 13.70
C LEU A 3 -10.08 -9.33 13.80
N PHE A 4 -11.24 -8.69 13.93
CA PHE A 4 -11.33 -7.24 13.97
C PHE A 4 -10.80 -6.66 15.29
N ALA A 5 -10.88 -7.38 16.41
CA ALA A 5 -10.28 -6.94 17.67
C ALA A 5 -8.74 -6.87 17.53
N LEU A 6 -8.12 -7.89 16.94
CA LEU A 6 -6.69 -7.91 16.69
C LEU A 6 -6.27 -6.85 15.65
N LEU A 7 -7.04 -6.65 14.59
CA LEU A 7 -6.78 -5.58 13.63
C LEU A 7 -6.86 -4.19 14.26
N ARG A 8 -7.90 -3.93 15.07
CA ARG A 8 -8.01 -2.65 15.80
C ARG A 8 -6.82 -2.42 16.71
N ALA A 9 -6.40 -3.45 17.46
CA ALA A 9 -5.22 -3.38 18.31
C ALA A 9 -3.93 -3.16 17.48
N GLY A 10 -3.81 -3.75 16.32
CA GLY A 10 -2.64 -3.56 15.42
C GLY A 10 -2.55 -2.15 14.82
N VAL A 11 -3.68 -1.51 14.57
CA VAL A 11 -3.74 -0.17 13.95
C VAL A 11 -3.78 0.95 14.98
N ARG A 12 -4.35 0.71 16.17
CA ARG A 12 -4.48 1.71 17.25
C ARG A 12 -3.49 1.43 18.36
N SER A 13 -2.79 2.45 18.82
CA SER A 13 -1.95 2.34 20.02
C SER A 13 -2.82 2.32 21.27
N GLY A 14 -2.61 1.35 22.18
CA GLY A 14 -3.18 1.35 23.53
C GLY A 14 -4.18 0.24 23.86
N ASP A 15 -4.80 -0.40 22.88
CA ASP A 15 -5.79 -1.45 23.15
C ASP A 15 -5.13 -2.84 23.26
N THR A 16 -5.31 -3.52 24.38
CA THR A 16 -5.07 -4.97 24.48
C THR A 16 -6.36 -5.67 24.07
N PRO A 17 -6.37 -6.46 22.99
CA PRO A 17 -7.60 -7.12 22.57
C PRO A 17 -7.99 -8.22 23.54
N ASP A 18 -9.25 -8.25 23.97
CA ASP A 18 -9.83 -9.41 24.62
C ASP A 18 -10.28 -10.41 23.55
N ILE A 19 -9.63 -11.55 23.53
CA ILE A 19 -9.89 -12.61 22.53
C ILE A 19 -10.40 -13.92 23.18
N GLY A 20 -10.57 -13.94 24.49
CA GLY A 20 -10.90 -15.18 25.22
C GLY A 20 -9.85 -16.26 25.08
N GLY A 21 -10.03 -17.39 25.71
CA GLY A 21 -9.17 -18.58 25.55
C GLY A 21 -9.32 -19.14 24.14
N SER A 22 -8.22 -19.24 23.38
CA SER A 22 -8.23 -19.69 21.99
C SER A 22 -7.40 -20.96 21.81
N THR A 23 -7.96 -21.95 21.13
CA THR A 23 -7.28 -23.18 20.73
C THR A 23 -6.36 -22.94 19.53
N ASP A 24 -5.36 -23.80 19.33
CA ASP A 24 -4.48 -23.73 18.16
C ASP A 24 -5.24 -23.83 16.84
N ASP A 25 -6.34 -24.57 16.76
CA ASP A 25 -7.14 -24.67 15.55
C ASP A 25 -7.79 -23.32 15.22
N ARG A 26 -8.32 -22.61 16.21
CA ARG A 26 -8.85 -21.26 16.00
C ARG A 26 -7.76 -20.27 15.56
N TRP A 27 -6.56 -20.42 16.06
CA TRP A 27 -5.42 -19.62 15.61
C TRP A 27 -5.03 -19.94 14.16
N ARG A 28 -5.09 -21.20 13.71
CA ARG A 28 -4.87 -21.60 12.31
C ARG A 28 -5.93 -21.03 11.37
N GLU A 29 -7.21 -21.08 11.76
CA GLU A 29 -8.31 -20.45 11.02
C GLU A 29 -8.07 -18.95 10.86
N LEU A 30 -7.70 -18.27 11.96
CA LEU A 30 -7.40 -16.85 11.94
C LEU A 30 -6.21 -16.51 11.03
N TYR A 31 -5.14 -17.30 11.10
CA TYR A 31 -4.00 -17.13 10.21
C TYR A 31 -4.40 -17.22 8.74
N THR A 32 -5.24 -18.20 8.42
CA THR A 32 -5.75 -18.39 7.06
C THR A 32 -6.60 -17.21 6.61
N ALA A 33 -7.52 -16.76 7.46
CA ALA A 33 -8.37 -15.60 7.19
C ALA A 33 -7.54 -14.31 7.03
N ALA A 34 -6.59 -14.05 7.94
CA ALA A 34 -5.70 -12.88 7.86
C ALA A 34 -4.83 -12.89 6.61
N SER A 35 -4.37 -14.06 6.19
CA SER A 35 -3.55 -14.23 4.99
C SER A 35 -4.36 -14.01 3.71
N SER A 36 -5.56 -14.57 3.63
CA SER A 36 -6.45 -14.40 2.46
C SER A 36 -6.91 -12.95 2.28
N GLN A 37 -7.08 -12.21 3.38
CA GLN A 37 -7.45 -10.79 3.37
C GLN A 37 -6.23 -9.84 3.25
N GLY A 38 -5.02 -10.38 3.22
CA GLY A 38 -3.80 -9.57 3.11
C GLY A 38 -3.46 -8.75 4.36
N VAL A 39 -4.01 -9.10 5.54
CA VAL A 39 -3.85 -8.30 6.78
C VAL A 39 -3.00 -9.01 7.84
N SER A 40 -2.23 -10.03 7.46
CA SER A 40 -1.45 -10.85 8.39
C SER A 40 -0.50 -10.04 9.27
N ALA A 41 0.15 -9.02 8.74
CA ALA A 41 1.11 -8.22 9.51
C ALA A 41 0.40 -7.32 10.54
N LEU A 42 -0.73 -6.72 10.18
CA LEU A 42 -1.54 -5.92 11.11
C LEU A 42 -2.14 -6.77 12.25
N VAL A 43 -2.60 -7.98 11.92
CA VAL A 43 -3.09 -8.94 12.93
C VAL A 43 -1.95 -9.38 13.84
N TRP A 44 -0.76 -9.59 13.31
CA TRP A 44 0.45 -9.90 14.09
C TRP A 44 0.78 -8.82 15.10
N ASP A 45 0.66 -7.55 14.73
CA ASP A 45 0.84 -6.44 15.68
C ASP A 45 -0.14 -6.50 16.84
N GLY A 46 -1.40 -6.89 16.58
CA GLY A 46 -2.40 -7.15 17.63
C GLY A 46 -2.04 -8.36 18.50
N ILE A 47 -1.59 -9.46 17.90
CA ILE A 47 -1.16 -10.67 18.63
C ILE A 47 0.00 -10.37 19.59
N ARG A 48 0.97 -9.58 19.16
CA ARG A 48 2.13 -9.21 19.99
C ARG A 48 1.78 -8.40 21.24
N ARG A 49 0.58 -7.84 21.31
CA ARG A 49 0.07 -7.12 22.50
C ARG A 49 -0.66 -8.01 23.49
N LEU A 50 -0.97 -9.25 23.10
CA LEU A 50 -1.59 -10.21 24.01
C LEU A 50 -0.57 -10.68 25.04
N PRO A 51 -1.04 -10.99 26.26
CA PRO A 51 -0.21 -11.65 27.25
C PRO A 51 0.26 -13.01 26.72
N PRO A 52 1.45 -13.49 27.12
CA PRO A 52 2.07 -14.68 26.55
C PRO A 52 1.18 -15.93 26.54
N GLU A 53 0.40 -16.11 27.60
CA GLU A 53 -0.53 -17.23 27.77
C GLU A 53 -1.73 -17.21 26.82
N SER A 54 -2.05 -16.03 26.27
CA SER A 54 -3.13 -15.85 25.32
C SER A 54 -2.65 -15.85 23.85
N GLN A 55 -1.34 -15.94 23.60
CA GLN A 55 -0.78 -15.96 22.27
C GLN A 55 -0.85 -17.37 21.64
N PRO A 56 -0.77 -17.48 20.29
CA PRO A 56 -0.67 -18.79 19.63
C PRO A 56 0.54 -19.60 20.11
N SER A 57 0.52 -20.90 19.85
CA SER A 57 1.67 -21.79 20.08
C SER A 57 2.95 -21.24 19.44
N ARG A 58 4.11 -21.65 19.95
CA ARG A 58 5.41 -21.23 19.41
C ARG A 58 5.53 -21.49 17.91
N GLU A 59 5.03 -22.62 17.44
CA GLU A 59 5.09 -23.01 16.02
C GLU A 59 4.31 -22.00 15.16
N LEU A 60 3.07 -21.69 15.53
CA LEU A 60 2.24 -20.72 14.82
C LEU A 60 2.81 -19.31 14.86
N ARG A 61 3.40 -18.89 15.99
CA ARG A 61 4.09 -17.60 16.09
C ARG A 61 5.27 -17.51 15.12
N LEU A 62 6.10 -18.55 15.01
CA LEU A 62 7.22 -18.58 14.07
C LEU A 62 6.73 -18.53 12.62
N ARG A 63 5.68 -19.26 12.28
CA ARG A 63 5.06 -19.22 10.95
C ARG A 63 4.52 -17.82 10.62
N TRP A 64 3.89 -17.17 11.60
CA TRP A 64 3.37 -15.82 11.44
C TRP A 64 4.49 -14.80 11.24
N ALA A 65 5.50 -14.83 12.12
CA ALA A 65 6.66 -13.94 12.04
C ALA A 65 7.39 -14.06 10.69
N TYR A 66 7.58 -15.29 10.20
CA TYR A 66 8.17 -15.52 8.87
C TYR A 66 7.35 -14.89 7.74
N ASN A 67 6.02 -15.01 7.80
CA ASN A 67 5.14 -14.36 6.82
C ASN A 67 5.23 -12.83 6.88
N VAL A 68 5.29 -12.26 8.09
CA VAL A 68 5.45 -10.82 8.30
C VAL A 68 6.79 -10.33 7.74
N GLU A 69 7.88 -11.01 8.01
CA GLU A 69 9.20 -10.67 7.44
C GLU A 69 9.16 -10.63 5.89
N ARG A 70 8.44 -11.56 5.25
CA ARG A 70 8.25 -11.53 3.78
C ARG A 70 7.47 -10.29 3.32
N ILE A 71 6.46 -9.88 4.09
CA ILE A 71 5.66 -8.67 3.80
C ILE A 71 6.55 -7.43 3.91
N GLU A 72 7.31 -7.28 4.99
CA GLU A 72 8.25 -6.17 5.22
C GLU A 72 9.32 -6.09 4.12
N ARG A 73 9.91 -7.22 3.77
CA ARG A 73 10.90 -7.32 2.69
C ARG A 73 10.32 -6.88 1.35
N ARG A 74 9.09 -7.31 1.02
CA ARG A 74 8.38 -6.90 -0.19
C ARG A 74 8.11 -5.39 -0.18
N TYR A 75 7.61 -4.85 0.93
CA TYR A 75 7.39 -3.42 1.09
C TYR A 75 8.68 -2.62 0.87
N GLY A 76 9.78 -3.02 1.50
CA GLY A 76 11.08 -2.39 1.33
C GLY A 76 11.57 -2.40 -0.13
N GLN A 77 11.32 -3.49 -0.87
CA GLN A 77 11.63 -3.56 -2.31
C GLN A 77 10.75 -2.61 -3.13
N GLN A 78 9.44 -2.57 -2.87
CA GLN A 78 8.52 -1.66 -3.56
C GLN A 78 8.91 -0.20 -3.31
N ARG A 79 9.22 0.17 -2.06
CA ARG A 79 9.64 1.51 -1.69
C ARG A 79 10.92 1.95 -2.41
N ARG A 80 11.93 1.08 -2.48
CA ARG A 80 13.18 1.38 -3.22
C ARG A 80 12.92 1.61 -4.70
N ARG A 81 12.18 0.71 -5.36
CA ARG A 81 11.85 0.83 -6.79
C ARG A 81 11.00 2.06 -7.10
N ALA A 82 10.06 2.39 -6.22
CA ALA A 82 9.27 3.61 -6.33
C ALA A 82 10.17 4.87 -6.23
N ALA A 83 11.15 4.87 -5.31
CA ALA A 83 12.10 5.97 -5.18
C ALA A 83 13.01 6.09 -6.42
N GLU A 84 13.49 4.99 -6.98
CA GLU A 84 14.28 4.98 -8.22
C GLU A 84 13.51 5.57 -9.40
N LEU A 85 12.25 5.19 -9.58
CA LEU A 85 11.40 5.73 -10.64
C LEU A 85 11.07 7.21 -10.41
N ALA A 86 10.78 7.59 -9.16
CA ALA A 86 10.52 8.99 -8.80
C ALA A 86 11.74 9.87 -9.02
N ALA A 87 12.96 9.37 -8.77
CA ALA A 87 14.21 10.07 -9.07
C ALA A 87 14.36 10.35 -10.58
N ALA A 88 14.09 9.34 -11.43
CA ALA A 88 14.11 9.53 -12.88
C ALA A 88 13.08 10.57 -13.36
N TYR A 89 11.90 10.60 -12.76
CA TYR A 89 10.92 11.65 -13.03
C TYR A 89 11.43 13.03 -12.58
N ALA A 90 12.03 13.12 -11.39
CA ALA A 90 12.56 14.38 -10.87
C ALA A 90 13.72 14.92 -11.72
N GLU A 91 14.64 14.08 -12.19
CA GLU A 91 15.72 14.43 -13.13
C GLU A 91 15.16 14.98 -14.46
N ALA A 92 14.01 14.47 -14.88
CA ALA A 92 13.28 15.00 -16.03
C ALA A 92 12.44 16.25 -15.69
N GLY A 93 12.49 16.78 -14.47
CA GLY A 93 11.67 17.92 -14.02
C GLY A 93 10.19 17.60 -13.88
N ILE A 94 9.82 16.34 -13.69
CA ILE A 94 8.43 15.89 -13.54
C ILE A 94 8.11 15.72 -12.05
N ARG A 95 7.10 16.44 -11.59
CA ARG A 95 6.57 16.31 -10.23
C ARG A 95 5.78 15.02 -10.08
N THR A 96 6.08 14.23 -9.06
CA THR A 96 5.43 12.95 -8.79
C THR A 96 4.66 13.01 -7.46
N VAL A 97 3.37 12.69 -7.50
CA VAL A 97 2.52 12.53 -6.33
C VAL A 97 2.05 11.08 -6.23
N VAL A 98 2.30 10.43 -5.09
CA VAL A 98 1.77 9.09 -4.80
C VAL A 98 0.38 9.23 -4.20
N LEU A 99 -0.63 8.69 -4.88
CA LEU A 99 -2.04 8.91 -4.52
C LEU A 99 -2.52 8.01 -3.37
N LYS A 100 -2.04 6.78 -3.31
CA LYS A 100 -2.45 5.77 -2.29
C LYS A 100 -1.28 4.79 -2.04
N GLY A 101 -1.54 3.58 -1.60
CA GLY A 101 -0.49 2.58 -1.39
C GLY A 101 0.57 3.03 -0.39
N LEU A 102 1.80 3.25 -0.86
CA LEU A 102 2.95 3.66 -0.04
C LEU A 102 2.74 5.01 0.67
N ALA A 103 1.97 5.95 0.09
CA ALA A 103 1.68 7.21 0.77
C ALA A 103 0.80 6.99 2.01
N VAL A 104 -0.26 6.19 1.88
CA VAL A 104 -1.19 5.89 2.98
C VAL A 104 -0.53 5.02 4.05
N SER A 105 0.42 4.16 3.69
CA SER A 105 1.12 3.31 4.66
C SER A 105 1.82 4.12 5.76
N ARG A 106 2.27 5.34 5.46
CA ARG A 106 2.90 6.26 6.44
C ARG A 106 1.99 6.67 7.59
N LEU A 107 0.69 6.45 7.47
CA LEU A 107 -0.31 6.72 8.52
C LEU A 107 -0.49 5.54 9.49
N TYR A 108 0.15 4.41 9.22
CA TYR A 108 0.09 3.22 10.06
C TYR A 108 1.22 3.22 11.09
N PRO A 109 1.02 2.64 12.28
CA PRO A 109 2.08 2.54 13.31
C PRO A 109 3.36 1.86 12.80
N VAL A 110 3.20 0.83 11.96
CA VAL A 110 4.28 0.16 11.24
C VAL A 110 3.94 0.22 9.75
N PRO A 111 4.50 1.17 8.99
CA PRO A 111 4.18 1.38 7.58
C PRO A 111 4.32 0.13 6.70
N GLU A 112 5.31 -0.71 7.00
CA GLU A 112 5.61 -1.96 6.30
C GLU A 112 4.51 -3.00 6.44
N HIS A 113 3.69 -2.91 7.48
CA HIS A 113 2.62 -3.85 7.79
C HIS A 113 1.32 -3.54 7.05
N ARG A 114 1.19 -2.35 6.48
CA ARG A 114 0.07 -2.03 5.58
C ARG A 114 0.35 -2.63 4.21
N PRO A 115 -0.47 -3.60 3.74
CA PRO A 115 -0.25 -4.22 2.44
C PRO A 115 -0.38 -3.19 1.31
N CYS A 116 0.62 -3.16 0.43
CA CYS A 116 0.64 -2.36 -0.77
C CYS A 116 0.68 -3.28 -1.99
N GLY A 117 -0.23 -3.07 -2.94
CA GLY A 117 -0.28 -3.76 -4.22
C GLY A 117 0.58 -3.01 -5.24
N ASP A 118 -0.09 -2.25 -6.06
CA ASP A 118 0.45 -1.34 -7.05
C ASP A 118 0.81 0.04 -6.48
N LEU A 119 1.59 0.79 -7.21
CA LEU A 119 1.91 2.18 -6.93
C LEU A 119 1.06 3.08 -7.82
N ASP A 120 0.09 3.76 -7.23
CA ASP A 120 -0.69 4.77 -7.93
C ASP A 120 0.03 6.12 -7.86
N CYS A 121 0.38 6.69 -8.99
CA CYS A 121 1.01 8.00 -9.07
C CYS A 121 0.28 8.94 -10.04
N PHE A 122 0.40 10.22 -9.76
CA PHE A 122 -0.07 11.32 -10.61
C PHE A 122 1.10 12.26 -10.86
N LEU A 123 1.37 12.53 -12.13
CA LEU A 123 2.53 13.31 -12.57
C LEU A 123 2.19 14.77 -12.89
N CYS A 124 1.18 15.31 -12.25
CA CYS A 124 0.80 16.74 -12.28
C CYS A 124 0.64 17.35 -13.69
N GLY A 125 0.10 16.58 -14.63
CA GLY A 125 -0.10 16.97 -16.04
C GLY A 125 0.92 16.38 -17.02
N ASP A 126 2.03 15.86 -16.55
CA ASP A 126 3.10 15.27 -17.38
C ASP A 126 2.86 13.78 -17.73
N TYR A 127 1.61 13.34 -17.85
CA TYR A 127 1.24 11.94 -18.08
C TYR A 127 2.03 11.29 -19.24
N GLU A 128 2.00 11.89 -20.44
CA GLU A 128 2.66 11.32 -21.62
C GLU A 128 4.19 11.43 -21.55
N ARG A 129 4.71 12.52 -20.97
CA ARG A 129 6.13 12.72 -20.74
C ARG A 129 6.66 11.71 -19.73
N GLY A 130 5.92 11.47 -18.64
CA GLY A 130 6.28 10.49 -17.64
C GLY A 130 6.30 9.06 -18.19
N ASN A 131 5.34 8.69 -19.04
CA ASN A 131 5.35 7.40 -19.71
C ASN A 131 6.63 7.21 -20.54
N ARG A 132 7.06 8.23 -21.30
CA ARG A 132 8.32 8.17 -22.07
C ARG A 132 9.56 8.07 -21.17
N VAL A 133 9.60 8.80 -20.05
CA VAL A 133 10.70 8.69 -19.08
C VAL A 133 10.75 7.28 -18.48
N ALA A 134 9.61 6.69 -18.12
CA ALA A 134 9.56 5.31 -17.61
C ALA A 134 10.12 4.31 -18.66
N GLU A 135 9.76 4.46 -19.94
CA GLU A 135 10.32 3.64 -21.04
C GLU A 135 11.84 3.81 -21.16
N GLN A 136 12.34 5.04 -21.08
CA GLN A 136 13.78 5.34 -21.18
C GLN A 136 14.60 4.68 -20.06
N VAL A 137 14.02 4.51 -18.86
CA VAL A 137 14.67 3.80 -17.75
C VAL A 137 14.39 2.31 -17.71
N GLY A 138 13.83 1.76 -18.79
CA GLY A 138 13.65 0.32 -19.00
C GLY A 138 12.36 -0.25 -18.40
N ALA A 139 11.33 0.56 -18.20
CA ALA A 139 10.03 0.06 -17.81
C ALA A 139 9.20 -0.36 -19.05
N GLU A 140 8.37 -1.39 -18.88
CA GLU A 140 7.31 -1.72 -19.82
C GLU A 140 6.11 -0.80 -19.58
N VAL A 141 5.59 -0.12 -20.61
CA VAL A 141 4.46 0.81 -20.49
C VAL A 141 3.33 0.40 -21.43
N LYS A 142 2.16 0.10 -20.84
CA LYS A 142 0.89 -0.16 -21.57
C LYS A 142 -0.08 1.00 -21.36
N ARG A 143 -0.60 1.54 -22.49
CA ARG A 143 -1.47 2.73 -22.53
C ARG A 143 -2.92 2.42 -22.85
N ASP A 144 -3.34 1.17 -22.63
CA ASP A 144 -4.64 0.63 -23.09
C ASP A 144 -5.82 1.13 -22.22
N PHE A 145 -5.53 1.77 -21.07
CA PHE A 145 -6.55 2.21 -20.16
C PHE A 145 -6.81 3.71 -20.27
N TYR A 146 -8.09 4.08 -20.29
CA TYR A 146 -8.49 5.48 -20.36
C TYR A 146 -7.96 6.33 -19.19
N LYS A 147 -7.93 5.74 -17.98
CA LYS A 147 -7.68 6.46 -16.73
C LYS A 147 -6.19 6.55 -16.38
N HIS A 148 -5.42 5.53 -16.68
CA HIS A 148 -4.00 5.41 -16.34
C HIS A 148 -3.26 4.59 -17.40
N SER A 149 -1.95 4.68 -17.42
CA SER A 149 -1.08 3.68 -18.03
C SER A 149 -0.62 2.68 -16.98
N HIS A 150 -0.46 1.45 -17.41
CA HIS A 150 0.09 0.38 -16.59
C HIS A 150 1.58 0.24 -16.89
N ILE A 151 2.42 0.43 -15.87
CA ILE A 151 3.88 0.45 -15.98
C ILE A 151 4.42 -0.71 -15.13
N VAL A 152 5.34 -1.49 -15.69
CA VAL A 152 6.10 -2.49 -14.93
C VAL A 152 7.56 -2.07 -14.91
N PHE A 153 8.02 -1.62 -13.74
CA PHE A 153 9.39 -1.19 -13.52
C PHE A 153 10.11 -2.11 -12.54
N ARG A 154 11.04 -2.93 -13.04
CA ARG A 154 11.81 -3.89 -12.22
C ARG A 154 10.93 -4.78 -11.33
N GLY A 155 9.74 -5.16 -11.81
CA GLY A 155 8.74 -5.94 -11.07
C GLY A 155 7.91 -5.15 -10.05
N LEU A 156 7.99 -3.81 -10.04
CA LEU A 156 7.00 -2.94 -9.42
C LEU A 156 5.92 -2.62 -10.45
N THR A 157 4.66 -2.86 -10.08
CA THR A 157 3.51 -2.41 -10.86
C THR A 157 3.18 -0.98 -10.48
N VAL A 158 3.08 -0.11 -11.47
CA VAL A 158 2.77 1.32 -11.29
C VAL A 158 1.60 1.69 -12.20
N GLU A 159 0.61 2.36 -11.64
CA GLU A 159 -0.44 3.05 -12.40
C GLU A 159 -0.12 4.55 -12.46
N ASN A 160 0.31 5.01 -13.64
CA ASN A 160 0.47 6.43 -13.88
C ASN A 160 -0.89 7.01 -14.28
N HIS A 161 -1.50 7.74 -13.36
CA HIS A 161 -2.85 8.25 -13.50
C HIS A 161 -2.89 9.54 -14.34
N ARG A 162 -3.80 9.56 -15.32
CA ARG A 162 -4.14 10.77 -16.09
C ARG A 162 -5.08 11.69 -15.30
N PHE A 163 -5.85 11.10 -14.39
CA PHE A 163 -6.85 11.78 -13.57
C PHE A 163 -6.76 11.26 -12.13
N CYS A 164 -6.93 12.15 -11.15
CA CYS A 164 -6.97 11.79 -9.73
C CYS A 164 -8.27 11.04 -9.37
N THR A 165 -9.37 11.36 -10.07
CA THR A 165 -10.69 10.76 -9.83
C THR A 165 -11.32 10.23 -11.12
N ALA A 166 -12.46 9.54 -11.00
CA ALA A 166 -13.24 9.11 -12.17
C ALA A 166 -13.99 10.30 -12.77
N VAL A 167 -13.44 10.86 -13.84
CA VAL A 167 -14.04 12.04 -14.54
C VAL A 167 -15.19 11.70 -15.49
N ARG A 168 -15.66 10.48 -15.54
CA ARG A 168 -16.88 10.13 -16.29
C ARG A 168 -18.08 10.71 -15.55
N GLY A 169 -18.72 11.75 -16.09
CA GLY A 169 -19.93 12.27 -15.50
C GLY A 169 -20.11 13.77 -15.62
N SER A 170 -20.72 14.33 -14.62
CA SER A 170 -21.25 15.68 -14.59
C SER A 170 -20.16 16.78 -14.68
N ARG A 171 -20.58 17.99 -15.04
CA ARG A 171 -19.72 19.19 -14.99
C ARG A 171 -19.10 19.41 -13.61
N ARG A 172 -19.80 18.99 -12.52
CA ARG A 172 -19.29 19.07 -11.14
C ARG A 172 -18.08 18.15 -10.92
N ALA A 173 -18.12 16.90 -11.40
CA ALA A 173 -17.00 15.97 -11.30
C ALA A 173 -15.76 16.50 -12.04
N LYS A 174 -15.92 17.05 -13.24
CA LYS A 174 -14.82 17.67 -14.00
C LYS A 174 -14.25 18.91 -13.32
N ARG A 175 -15.09 19.72 -12.63
CA ARG A 175 -14.62 20.87 -11.86
C ARG A 175 -13.84 20.43 -10.63
N PHE A 176 -14.31 19.41 -9.92
CA PHE A 176 -13.63 18.83 -8.77
C PHE A 176 -12.28 18.24 -9.15
N GLU A 177 -12.21 17.47 -10.23
CA GLU A 177 -10.95 16.93 -10.76
C GLU A 177 -9.92 18.05 -11.04
N ARG A 178 -10.31 19.10 -11.74
CA ARG A 178 -9.44 20.25 -12.01
C ARG A 178 -8.96 20.95 -10.74
N HIS A 179 -9.80 21.01 -9.71
CA HIS A 179 -9.44 21.56 -8.40
C HIS A 179 -8.38 20.69 -7.71
N LEU A 180 -8.60 19.36 -7.67
CA LEU A 180 -7.62 18.42 -7.11
C LEU A 180 -6.27 18.46 -7.83
N GLN A 181 -6.28 18.47 -9.16
CA GLN A 181 -5.04 18.54 -9.95
C GLN A 181 -4.26 19.83 -9.64
N ARG A 182 -4.94 20.96 -9.47
CA ARG A 182 -4.32 22.22 -9.09
C ARG A 182 -3.70 22.14 -7.70
N LEU A 183 -4.44 21.65 -6.71
CA LEU A 183 -3.93 21.48 -5.34
C LEU A 183 -2.68 20.58 -5.30
N LEU A 184 -2.67 19.50 -6.08
CA LEU A 184 -1.53 18.58 -6.15
C LEU A 184 -0.34 19.18 -6.91
N ALA A 185 -0.57 20.04 -7.89
CA ALA A 185 0.49 20.74 -8.62
C ALA A 185 1.15 21.85 -7.81
N GLU A 186 0.37 22.58 -7.01
CA GLU A 186 0.82 23.77 -6.26
C GLU A 186 1.20 23.45 -4.81
N GLY A 187 0.72 22.34 -4.25
CA GLY A 187 0.98 21.94 -2.85
C GLY A 187 2.46 21.71 -2.53
N PRO A 188 2.86 21.76 -1.27
CA PRO A 188 4.22 21.40 -0.85
C PRO A 188 4.52 19.93 -1.18
N LEU A 189 5.79 19.65 -1.46
CA LEU A 189 6.30 18.27 -1.63
C LEU A 189 6.55 17.61 -0.29
#